data_021f4b8f35480d149118a53527f5be53
#
_entry.id   021f4b8f35480d149118a53527f5be53
#
_cell.length_a   1.000
_cell.length_b   1.000
_cell.length_c   1.000
_cell.angle_alpha   90.00
_cell.angle_beta   90.00
_cell.angle_gamma   90.00
#
_symmetry.space_group_name_H-M   'P 1'
#
loop_
_entity.id
_entity.type
_entity.pdbx_description
1 polymer ?
#
loop_
_entity_poly.entity_id
_entity_poly.type
_entity_poly.pdbx_seq_one_letter_code
_entity_poly.pdbx_strand_id
1 'polypeptide(L)'
;LTAQTAGHDMTDLLIIGGGPAGLFAAFYGGMRQASVTLVESMPQLGGQLAALYPEKFIYDVAGFPKVTAQELVNNLVEQMSHFNPNIRLEEKVVSVEKLEERHFVVKTDVNEYHAKAVIITAGVGAFEPRRLELEGAAKFEKNNLHYFISDLNAFAGKKVLISGGGDSAVDWALMLEPIAEQVTLIHRRDKFRAHEHSVENLMNSKVNIVTPTEITELHGEDSITKVTLAHVKTKETQEIEVDDVIVNFGFVSSLGPIAEWGIEIDSNSIVVDSRMETSIPGIYAAGDITTYPGKLKLIAVGFGEAPTAVNNAKVYFDPDAKLSPGHSSNMKR
;
A
#
# COMPACT_ATOMS: atom_id res chain seq x y z
N LEU A 1 34.87 12.34 31.32
CA LEU A 1 33.62 11.55 31.19
C LEU A 1 33.31 11.44 29.70
N THR A 2 33.85 10.41 29.07
CA THR A 2 33.58 10.03 27.67
C THR A 2 32.17 9.42 27.64
N ALA A 3 31.25 10.08 26.92
CA ALA A 3 29.97 9.49 26.55
C ALA A 3 30.28 8.25 25.70
N GLN A 4 29.94 7.08 26.22
CA GLN A 4 29.82 5.87 25.42
C GLN A 4 28.67 6.12 24.43
N THR A 5 29.02 6.35 23.16
CA THR A 5 28.09 6.20 22.05
C THR A 5 27.67 4.74 22.05
N ALA A 6 26.44 4.47 22.45
CA ALA A 6 25.81 3.19 22.22
C ALA A 6 25.91 2.92 20.71
N GLY A 7 26.66 1.90 20.33
CA GLY A 7 26.78 1.49 18.95
C GLY A 7 25.39 1.05 18.48
N HIS A 8 24.73 1.90 17.71
CA HIS A 8 23.56 1.46 16.96
C HIS A 8 24.06 0.40 15.97
N ASP A 9 23.52 -0.80 16.07
CA ASP A 9 23.85 -1.89 15.14
C ASP A 9 23.52 -1.42 13.71
N MET A 10 24.54 -1.25 12.88
CA MET A 10 24.39 -0.81 11.51
C MET A 10 23.90 -1.97 10.65
N THR A 11 22.73 -1.81 10.03
CA THR A 11 22.24 -2.77 9.04
C THR A 11 22.93 -2.56 7.69
N ASP A 12 23.17 -3.62 6.93
CA ASP A 12 23.74 -3.48 5.60
C ASP A 12 22.76 -2.79 4.65
N LEU A 13 21.50 -3.17 4.72
CA LEU A 13 20.45 -2.71 3.83
C LEU A 13 19.18 -2.36 4.61
N LEU A 14 18.72 -1.12 4.48
CA LEU A 14 17.44 -0.69 5.01
C LEU A 14 16.46 -0.50 3.86
N ILE A 15 15.29 -1.15 3.96
CA ILE A 15 14.22 -1.10 2.97
C ILE A 15 13.05 -0.30 3.55
N ILE A 16 12.59 0.69 2.80
CA ILE A 16 11.45 1.55 3.17
C ILE A 16 10.23 1.13 2.36
N GLY A 17 9.25 0.53 3.04
CA GLY A 17 8.02 0.06 2.42
C GLY A 17 7.93 -1.45 2.27
N GLY A 18 6.90 -2.03 2.86
CA GLY A 18 6.64 -3.48 2.94
C GLY A 18 5.64 -4.00 1.90
N GLY A 19 5.51 -3.32 0.76
CA GLY A 19 4.75 -3.81 -0.38
C GLY A 19 5.47 -4.93 -1.14
N PRO A 20 4.92 -5.42 -2.26
CA PRO A 20 5.49 -6.56 -3.00
C PRO A 20 6.95 -6.38 -3.38
N ALA A 21 7.34 -5.22 -3.90
CA ALA A 21 8.73 -4.93 -4.27
C ALA A 21 9.66 -4.93 -3.05
N GLY A 22 9.21 -4.37 -1.91
CA GLY A 22 9.96 -4.34 -0.66
C GLY A 22 10.18 -5.73 -0.06
N LEU A 23 9.15 -6.57 -0.06
CA LEU A 23 9.22 -7.95 0.41
C LEU A 23 10.21 -8.76 -0.43
N PHE A 24 10.16 -8.61 -1.75
CA PHE A 24 11.08 -9.31 -2.64
C PHE A 24 12.50 -8.77 -2.54
N ALA A 25 12.67 -7.46 -2.34
CA ALA A 25 13.99 -6.86 -2.04
C ALA A 25 14.58 -7.41 -0.74
N ALA A 26 13.77 -7.58 0.30
CA ALA A 26 14.21 -8.16 1.57
C ALA A 26 14.68 -9.62 1.40
N PHE A 27 13.94 -10.42 0.63
CA PHE A 27 14.36 -11.76 0.26
C PHE A 27 15.73 -11.76 -0.45
N TYR A 28 15.90 -10.92 -1.47
CA TYR A 28 17.16 -10.82 -2.21
C TYR A 28 18.31 -10.29 -1.36
N GLY A 29 18.03 -9.39 -0.43
CA GLY A 29 19.04 -8.94 0.55
C GLY A 29 19.60 -10.13 1.36
N GLY A 30 18.71 -11.00 1.83
CA GLY A 30 19.09 -12.24 2.51
C GLY A 30 19.90 -13.20 1.63
N MET A 31 19.48 -13.38 0.37
CA MET A 31 20.23 -14.17 -0.62
C MET A 31 21.65 -13.65 -0.83
N ARG A 32 21.87 -12.35 -0.70
CA ARG A 32 23.17 -11.70 -0.80
C ARG A 32 23.91 -11.64 0.54
N GLN A 33 23.42 -12.35 1.56
CA GLN A 33 24.01 -12.39 2.93
C GLN A 33 24.15 -10.98 3.55
N ALA A 34 23.25 -10.08 3.21
CA ALA A 34 23.14 -8.77 3.82
C ALA A 34 22.22 -8.83 5.04
N SER A 35 22.58 -8.11 6.10
CA SER A 35 21.62 -7.83 7.17
C SER A 35 20.58 -6.84 6.65
N VAL A 36 19.30 -7.17 6.83
CA VAL A 36 18.17 -6.38 6.28
C VAL A 36 17.27 -5.90 7.40
N THR A 37 16.96 -4.61 7.38
CA THR A 37 15.87 -4.02 8.15
C THR A 37 14.82 -3.49 7.17
N LEU A 38 13.58 -3.88 7.34
CA LEU A 38 12.44 -3.39 6.57
C LEU A 38 11.52 -2.57 7.48
N VAL A 39 11.25 -1.33 7.10
CA VAL A 39 10.40 -0.39 7.83
C VAL A 39 9.12 -0.16 7.04
N GLU A 40 7.97 -0.37 7.69
CA GLU A 40 6.64 -0.21 7.11
C GLU A 40 5.77 0.66 8.02
N SER A 41 5.10 1.65 7.44
CA SER A 41 4.24 2.58 8.18
C SER A 41 2.91 1.97 8.60
N MET A 42 2.47 0.93 7.92
CA MET A 42 1.22 0.23 8.22
C MET A 42 1.40 -0.85 9.29
N PRO A 43 0.31 -1.28 9.95
CA PRO A 43 0.37 -2.34 10.96
C PRO A 43 0.57 -3.75 10.36
N GLN A 44 0.62 -3.86 9.03
CA GLN A 44 0.77 -5.11 8.31
C GLN A 44 1.63 -4.94 7.05
N LEU A 45 2.26 -6.03 6.63
CA LEU A 45 2.97 -6.12 5.36
C LEU A 45 1.99 -6.28 4.19
N GLY A 46 2.47 -6.00 2.97
CA GLY A 46 1.72 -6.17 1.73
C GLY A 46 1.34 -4.88 1.02
N GLY A 47 1.54 -3.73 1.66
CA GLY A 47 1.25 -2.43 1.07
C GLY A 47 -0.21 -2.30 0.62
N GLN A 48 -0.42 -1.70 -0.55
CA GLN A 48 -1.76 -1.49 -1.11
C GLN A 48 -2.53 -2.79 -1.36
N LEU A 49 -1.86 -3.89 -1.72
CA LEU A 49 -2.51 -5.17 -2.00
C LEU A 49 -3.27 -5.68 -0.78
N ALA A 50 -2.61 -5.69 0.38
CA ALA A 50 -3.24 -6.15 1.61
C ALA A 50 -4.25 -5.15 2.17
N ALA A 51 -4.01 -3.84 1.98
CA ALA A 51 -4.85 -2.79 2.54
C ALA A 51 -6.11 -2.52 1.72
N LEU A 52 -6.01 -2.57 0.38
CA LEU A 52 -7.09 -2.11 -0.51
C LEU A 52 -7.84 -3.24 -1.21
N TYR A 53 -7.15 -4.32 -1.59
CA TYR A 53 -7.68 -5.34 -2.49
C TYR A 53 -7.37 -6.79 -2.08
N PRO A 54 -7.37 -7.16 -0.79
CA PRO A 54 -6.87 -8.48 -0.37
C PRO A 54 -7.53 -9.65 -1.10
N GLU A 55 -8.80 -9.50 -1.44
CA GLU A 55 -9.63 -10.53 -2.08
C GLU A 55 -9.65 -10.45 -3.62
N LYS A 56 -9.04 -9.40 -4.21
CA LYS A 56 -8.99 -9.28 -5.68
C LYS A 56 -8.01 -10.25 -6.28
N PHE A 57 -8.39 -10.82 -7.43
CA PHE A 57 -7.51 -11.64 -8.25
C PHE A 57 -6.58 -10.77 -9.09
N ILE A 58 -5.32 -11.19 -9.14
CA ILE A 58 -4.27 -10.64 -9.99
C ILE A 58 -3.92 -11.71 -11.02
N TYR A 59 -3.82 -11.32 -12.29
CA TYR A 59 -3.63 -12.22 -13.43
C TYR A 59 -2.29 -12.03 -14.13
N ASP A 60 -1.56 -10.95 -13.84
CA ASP A 60 -0.35 -10.53 -14.52
C ASP A 60 0.93 -10.65 -13.67
N VAL A 61 0.92 -11.56 -12.70
CA VAL A 61 2.12 -11.98 -11.98
C VAL A 61 2.62 -13.30 -12.56
N ALA A 62 3.83 -13.28 -13.10
CA ALA A 62 4.41 -14.46 -13.75
C ALA A 62 4.49 -15.66 -12.79
N GLY A 63 4.12 -16.83 -13.28
CA GLY A 63 4.09 -18.06 -12.49
C GLY A 63 2.74 -18.37 -11.84
N PHE A 64 1.80 -17.41 -11.84
CA PHE A 64 0.43 -17.59 -11.33
C PHE A 64 -0.58 -17.36 -12.47
N PRO A 65 -1.40 -18.36 -12.84
CA PRO A 65 -2.53 -18.13 -13.76
C PRO A 65 -3.51 -17.10 -13.21
N LYS A 66 -3.72 -17.12 -11.91
CA LYS A 66 -4.38 -16.12 -11.07
C LYS A 66 -3.97 -16.33 -9.62
N VAL A 67 -3.94 -15.26 -8.84
CA VAL A 67 -3.64 -15.30 -7.41
C VAL A 67 -4.40 -14.17 -6.73
N THR A 68 -4.93 -14.37 -5.53
CA THR A 68 -5.50 -13.24 -4.78
C THR A 68 -4.37 -12.34 -4.28
N ALA A 69 -4.66 -11.07 -4.09
CA ALA A 69 -3.69 -10.12 -3.57
C ALA A 69 -3.13 -10.56 -2.21
N GLN A 70 -4.00 -11.05 -1.30
CA GLN A 70 -3.57 -11.54 0.00
C GLN A 70 -2.71 -12.81 -0.09
N GLU A 71 -3.05 -13.74 -0.98
CA GLU A 71 -2.26 -14.96 -1.20
C GLU A 71 -0.87 -14.63 -1.75
N LEU A 72 -0.77 -13.67 -2.69
CA LEU A 72 0.52 -13.19 -3.18
C LEU A 72 1.37 -12.60 -2.05
N VAL A 73 0.76 -11.76 -1.20
CA VAL A 73 1.45 -11.18 -0.03
C VAL A 73 1.92 -12.27 0.92
N ASN A 74 1.08 -13.25 1.24
CA ASN A 74 1.44 -14.35 2.12
C ASN A 74 2.65 -15.13 1.58
N ASN A 75 2.66 -15.44 0.29
CA ASN A 75 3.77 -16.13 -0.38
C ASN A 75 5.07 -15.30 -0.34
N LEU A 76 4.98 -13.98 -0.55
CA LEU A 76 6.14 -13.09 -0.46
C LEU A 76 6.69 -12.98 0.97
N VAL A 77 5.82 -12.93 1.96
CA VAL A 77 6.21 -12.92 3.38
C VAL A 77 6.88 -14.23 3.75
N GLU A 78 6.33 -15.38 3.36
CA GLU A 78 6.95 -16.69 3.58
C GLU A 78 8.34 -16.76 2.93
N GLN A 79 8.45 -16.33 1.67
CA GLN A 79 9.71 -16.28 0.92
C GLN A 79 10.76 -15.43 1.63
N MET A 80 10.39 -14.21 2.04
CA MET A 80 11.27 -13.28 2.73
C MET A 80 11.71 -13.82 4.09
N SER A 81 10.79 -14.45 4.84
CA SER A 81 11.02 -14.94 6.20
C SER A 81 12.09 -16.02 6.27
N HIS A 82 12.43 -16.65 5.15
CA HIS A 82 13.54 -17.60 5.06
C HIS A 82 14.88 -17.03 5.57
N PHE A 83 15.08 -15.73 5.48
CA PHE A 83 16.31 -15.04 5.90
C PHE A 83 16.16 -14.22 7.19
N ASN A 84 14.99 -14.27 7.85
CA ASN A 84 14.71 -13.58 9.10
C ASN A 84 15.12 -12.08 9.10
N PRO A 85 14.68 -11.26 8.15
CA PRO A 85 14.94 -9.83 8.19
C PRO A 85 14.32 -9.18 9.42
N ASN A 86 14.90 -8.07 9.87
CA ASN A 86 14.34 -7.27 10.95
C ASN A 86 13.16 -6.44 10.41
N ILE A 87 11.92 -6.76 10.82
CA ILE A 87 10.71 -6.08 10.37
C ILE A 87 10.26 -5.09 11.44
N ARG A 88 9.99 -3.85 11.00
CA ARG A 88 9.48 -2.76 11.81
C ARG A 88 8.17 -2.26 11.20
N LEU A 89 7.06 -2.56 11.87
CA LEU A 89 5.71 -2.13 11.47
C LEU A 89 5.30 -0.90 12.28
N GLU A 90 4.32 -0.16 11.77
CA GLU A 90 3.78 1.05 12.39
C GLU A 90 4.85 2.13 12.61
N GLU A 91 5.88 2.15 11.76
CA GLU A 91 6.94 3.14 11.78
C GLU A 91 7.00 3.89 10.44
N LYS A 92 6.78 5.20 10.48
CA LYS A 92 6.84 6.06 9.30
C LYS A 92 8.23 6.71 9.19
N VAL A 93 8.93 6.43 8.10
CA VAL A 93 10.22 7.11 7.82
C VAL A 93 9.96 8.58 7.52
N VAL A 94 10.62 9.45 8.26
CA VAL A 94 10.49 10.92 8.15
C VAL A 94 11.70 11.57 7.49
N SER A 95 12.91 10.99 7.65
CA SER A 95 14.10 11.50 7.00
C SER A 95 15.11 10.39 6.68
N VAL A 96 15.85 10.62 5.60
CA VAL A 96 17.03 9.83 5.21
C VAL A 96 18.16 10.81 4.98
N GLU A 97 19.26 10.65 5.69
CA GLU A 97 20.42 11.51 5.64
C GLU A 97 21.67 10.69 5.38
N LYS A 98 22.46 11.08 4.38
CA LYS A 98 23.78 10.50 4.13
C LYS A 98 24.83 11.23 4.97
N LEU A 99 25.38 10.56 5.97
CA LEU A 99 26.46 11.13 6.81
C LEU A 99 27.81 11.07 6.10
N GLU A 100 28.11 9.91 5.53
CA GLU A 100 29.33 9.65 4.78
C GLU A 100 29.12 8.49 3.80
N GLU A 101 30.15 8.09 3.08
CA GLU A 101 30.05 6.96 2.17
C GLU A 101 29.69 5.68 2.94
N ARG A 102 28.63 4.98 2.50
CA ARG A 102 28.11 3.76 3.13
C ARG A 102 27.60 3.95 4.56
N HIS A 103 27.18 5.16 4.90
CA HIS A 103 26.57 5.44 6.19
C HIS A 103 25.41 6.41 6.06
N PHE A 104 24.22 5.88 6.22
CA PHE A 104 22.96 6.60 6.21
C PHE A 104 22.32 6.55 7.59
N VAL A 105 21.71 7.66 8.00
CA VAL A 105 20.78 7.72 9.13
C VAL A 105 19.37 7.81 8.61
N VAL A 106 18.53 6.88 9.03
CA VAL A 106 17.11 6.83 8.69
C VAL A 106 16.31 7.03 9.96
N LYS A 107 15.56 8.13 10.03
CA LYS A 107 14.72 8.44 11.18
C LYS A 107 13.26 8.12 10.83
N THR A 108 12.61 7.45 11.76
CA THR A 108 11.16 7.27 11.76
C THR A 108 10.53 8.21 12.79
N ASP A 109 9.21 8.18 12.86
CA ASP A 109 8.46 8.88 13.91
C ASP A 109 8.71 8.29 15.33
N VAL A 110 9.35 7.13 15.44
CA VAL A 110 9.57 6.40 16.70
C VAL A 110 11.03 6.10 16.98
N ASN A 111 11.83 5.78 15.94
CA ASN A 111 13.20 5.27 16.08
C ASN A 111 14.19 5.91 15.09
N GLU A 112 15.46 5.60 15.30
CA GLU A 112 16.57 5.94 14.40
C GLU A 112 17.35 4.68 14.04
N TYR A 113 17.67 4.54 12.76
CA TYR A 113 18.43 3.41 12.21
C TYR A 113 19.64 3.87 11.44
N HIS A 114 20.70 3.07 11.49
CA HIS A 114 21.91 3.26 10.70
C HIS A 114 22.02 2.16 9.65
N ALA A 115 22.29 2.53 8.41
CA ALA A 115 22.38 1.60 7.29
C ALA A 115 23.54 1.94 6.34
N LYS A 116 24.09 0.92 5.67
CA LYS A 116 25.12 1.13 4.65
C LYS A 116 24.55 1.53 3.29
N ALA A 117 23.33 1.09 2.99
CA ALA A 117 22.56 1.47 1.80
C ALA A 117 21.05 1.46 2.12
N VAL A 118 20.28 2.20 1.33
CA VAL A 118 18.83 2.32 1.49
C VAL A 118 18.14 1.98 0.18
N ILE A 119 17.05 1.22 0.25
CA ILE A 119 16.16 0.97 -0.90
C ILE A 119 14.75 1.47 -0.57
N ILE A 120 14.23 2.36 -1.40
CA ILE A 120 12.89 2.92 -1.27
C ILE A 120 11.92 2.12 -2.15
N THR A 121 10.96 1.46 -1.51
CA THR A 121 9.91 0.66 -2.15
C THR A 121 8.53 1.09 -1.66
N ALA A 122 8.34 2.40 -1.54
CA ALA A 122 7.17 3.02 -0.92
C ALA A 122 5.92 3.07 -1.83
N GLY A 123 5.88 2.32 -2.92
CA GLY A 123 4.74 2.23 -3.82
C GLY A 123 4.40 3.57 -4.48
N VAL A 124 3.23 4.11 -4.19
CA VAL A 124 2.82 5.46 -4.65
C VAL A 124 3.09 6.54 -3.59
N GLY A 125 3.92 6.25 -2.61
CA GLY A 125 4.14 7.09 -1.43
C GLY A 125 3.07 6.84 -0.35
N ALA A 126 2.93 7.78 0.57
CA ALA A 126 1.83 7.75 1.51
C ALA A 126 0.52 7.93 0.74
N PHE A 127 -0.39 6.98 0.87
CA PHE A 127 -1.74 7.12 0.32
C PHE A 127 -2.74 7.21 1.46
N GLU A 128 -3.60 8.21 1.36
CA GLU A 128 -4.67 8.43 2.31
C GLU A 128 -6.01 8.37 1.57
N PRO A 129 -7.05 7.77 2.17
CA PRO A 129 -8.37 7.79 1.58
C PRO A 129 -8.88 9.23 1.54
N ARG A 130 -9.59 9.59 0.48
CA ARG A 130 -10.40 10.79 0.48
C ARG A 130 -11.52 10.59 1.46
N ARG A 131 -11.50 11.36 2.54
CA ARG A 131 -12.43 11.21 3.65
C ARG A 131 -13.79 11.81 3.33
N LEU A 132 -14.79 11.35 4.06
CA LEU A 132 -16.13 11.95 4.06
C LEU A 132 -16.06 13.27 4.85
N GLU A 133 -16.25 14.37 4.15
CA GLU A 133 -16.18 15.72 4.73
C GLU A 133 -17.52 16.11 5.36
N LEU A 134 -17.89 15.44 6.45
CA LEU A 134 -19.07 15.77 7.25
C LEU A 134 -18.66 16.00 8.71
N GLU A 135 -19.35 16.93 9.35
CA GLU A 135 -19.16 17.22 10.77
C GLU A 135 -19.42 15.95 11.60
N GLY A 136 -18.47 15.62 12.48
CA GLY A 136 -18.57 14.46 13.36
C GLY A 136 -18.26 13.10 12.70
N ALA A 137 -17.96 13.04 11.41
CA ALA A 137 -17.66 11.77 10.74
C ALA A 137 -16.46 11.04 11.35
N ALA A 138 -15.42 11.77 11.74
CA ALA A 138 -14.18 11.22 12.27
C ALA A 138 -14.38 10.32 13.51
N LYS A 139 -15.38 10.59 14.35
CA LYS A 139 -15.65 9.78 15.54
C LYS A 139 -16.06 8.34 15.20
N PHE A 140 -16.68 8.12 14.04
CA PHE A 140 -17.17 6.82 13.59
C PHE A 140 -16.11 5.97 12.89
N GLU A 141 -14.97 6.56 12.50
CA GLU A 141 -13.89 5.88 11.77
C GLU A 141 -13.24 4.75 12.59
N LYS A 142 -13.34 4.80 13.92
CA LYS A 142 -12.85 3.74 14.81
C LYS A 142 -13.83 2.56 14.95
N ASN A 143 -15.06 2.72 14.48
CA ASN A 143 -16.13 1.76 14.67
C ASN A 143 -16.65 1.24 13.31
N ASN A 144 -17.60 1.94 12.70
CA ASN A 144 -18.32 1.44 11.53
C ASN A 144 -18.37 2.39 10.31
N LEU A 145 -17.48 3.37 10.26
CA LEU A 145 -17.18 4.15 9.05
C LEU A 145 -15.85 3.68 8.49
N HIS A 146 -15.87 3.02 7.33
CA HIS A 146 -14.71 2.36 6.75
C HIS A 146 -14.27 3.04 5.45
N TYR A 147 -12.96 3.18 5.29
CA TYR A 147 -12.33 3.58 4.02
C TYR A 147 -11.60 2.41 3.35
N PHE A 148 -11.37 1.34 4.11
CA PHE A 148 -10.70 0.11 3.69
C PHE A 148 -11.51 -1.10 4.18
N ILE A 149 -11.46 -2.18 3.43
CA ILE A 149 -12.03 -3.47 3.81
C ILE A 149 -10.90 -4.49 3.88
N SER A 150 -10.63 -5.00 5.08
CA SER A 150 -9.63 -6.02 5.32
C SER A 150 -10.23 -7.43 5.47
N ASP A 151 -11.50 -7.51 5.85
CA ASP A 151 -12.22 -8.77 6.04
C ASP A 151 -13.67 -8.62 5.58
N LEU A 152 -14.04 -9.32 4.53
CA LEU A 152 -15.41 -9.34 4.00
C LEU A 152 -16.41 -9.96 5.00
N ASN A 153 -15.99 -10.95 5.78
CA ASN A 153 -16.87 -11.65 6.71
C ASN A 153 -17.31 -10.77 7.88
N ALA A 154 -16.60 -9.67 8.15
CA ALA A 154 -17.01 -8.69 9.16
C ALA A 154 -18.36 -8.04 8.84
N PHE A 155 -18.80 -8.09 7.59
CA PHE A 155 -20.07 -7.52 7.11
C PHE A 155 -21.20 -8.56 6.96
N ALA A 156 -20.97 -9.81 7.35
CA ALA A 156 -21.95 -10.87 7.23
C ALA A 156 -23.25 -10.53 7.98
N GLY A 157 -24.38 -10.65 7.28
CA GLY A 157 -25.72 -10.40 7.84
C GLY A 157 -25.99 -8.95 8.21
N LYS A 158 -25.21 -7.99 7.71
CA LYS A 158 -25.34 -6.56 8.02
C LYS A 158 -25.93 -5.75 6.87
N LYS A 159 -26.53 -4.61 7.20
CA LYS A 159 -26.96 -3.59 6.26
C LYS A 159 -25.79 -2.64 5.97
N VAL A 160 -25.25 -2.72 4.78
CA VAL A 160 -24.04 -1.99 4.38
C VAL A 160 -24.39 -0.91 3.35
N LEU A 161 -23.99 0.32 3.63
CA LEU A 161 -24.04 1.42 2.68
C LEU A 161 -22.63 1.64 2.11
N ILE A 162 -22.53 1.65 0.78
CA ILE A 162 -21.29 1.99 0.07
C ILE A 162 -21.52 3.31 -0.66
N SER A 163 -20.63 4.28 -0.45
CA SER A 163 -20.62 5.55 -1.15
C SER A 163 -19.41 5.66 -2.05
N GLY A 164 -19.63 5.67 -3.35
CA GLY A 164 -18.59 5.79 -4.36
C GLY A 164 -19.07 5.40 -5.74
N GLY A 165 -18.30 5.67 -6.77
CA GLY A 165 -18.71 5.41 -8.16
C GLY A 165 -17.60 4.93 -9.07
N GLY A 166 -16.44 4.59 -8.53
CA GLY A 166 -15.32 3.96 -9.24
C GLY A 166 -15.29 2.45 -9.10
N ASP A 167 -14.28 1.82 -9.69
CA ASP A 167 -14.10 0.35 -9.67
C ASP A 167 -14.18 -0.23 -8.25
N SER A 168 -13.49 0.39 -7.28
CA SER A 168 -13.48 -0.11 -5.89
C SER A 168 -14.87 -0.18 -5.28
N ALA A 169 -15.71 0.84 -5.47
CA ALA A 169 -17.06 0.86 -4.93
C ALA A 169 -17.94 -0.22 -5.56
N VAL A 170 -17.88 -0.39 -6.87
CA VAL A 170 -18.63 -1.40 -7.61
C VAL A 170 -18.19 -2.80 -7.23
N ASP A 171 -16.87 -3.04 -7.17
CA ASP A 171 -16.32 -4.35 -6.81
C ASP A 171 -16.71 -4.74 -5.37
N TRP A 172 -16.60 -3.82 -4.41
CA TRP A 172 -16.99 -4.10 -3.02
C TRP A 172 -18.50 -4.36 -2.91
N ALA A 173 -19.32 -3.63 -3.65
CA ALA A 173 -20.77 -3.88 -3.66
C ALA A 173 -21.10 -5.29 -4.14
N LEU A 174 -20.46 -5.75 -5.23
CA LEU A 174 -20.64 -7.09 -5.77
C LEU A 174 -20.09 -8.18 -4.85
N MET A 175 -18.95 -7.94 -4.20
CA MET A 175 -18.33 -8.91 -3.29
C MET A 175 -19.12 -9.04 -1.98
N LEU A 176 -19.74 -7.97 -1.49
CA LEU A 176 -20.52 -7.98 -0.25
C LEU A 176 -21.95 -8.44 -0.46
N GLU A 177 -22.52 -8.35 -1.66
CA GLU A 177 -23.90 -8.75 -1.95
C GLU A 177 -24.25 -10.16 -1.44
N PRO A 178 -23.42 -11.22 -1.66
CA PRO A 178 -23.74 -12.56 -1.19
C PRO A 178 -23.54 -12.76 0.33
N ILE A 179 -22.92 -11.83 1.02
CA ILE A 179 -22.48 -11.94 2.43
C ILE A 179 -23.34 -11.10 3.36
N ALA A 180 -23.61 -9.86 2.97
CA ALA A 180 -24.37 -8.90 3.76
C ALA A 180 -25.87 -9.22 3.71
N GLU A 181 -26.63 -8.72 4.69
CA GLU A 181 -28.10 -8.75 4.64
C GLU A 181 -28.63 -7.88 3.50
N GLN A 182 -28.06 -6.69 3.36
CA GLN A 182 -28.41 -5.74 2.31
C GLN A 182 -27.21 -4.87 1.96
N VAL A 183 -26.97 -4.66 0.67
CA VAL A 183 -25.99 -3.69 0.17
C VAL A 183 -26.72 -2.58 -0.57
N THR A 184 -26.48 -1.35 -0.15
CA THR A 184 -26.92 -0.14 -0.85
C THR A 184 -25.70 0.58 -1.39
N LEU A 185 -25.66 0.84 -2.69
CA LEU A 185 -24.59 1.59 -3.34
C LEU A 185 -25.12 2.93 -3.81
N ILE A 186 -24.52 4.00 -3.32
CA ILE A 186 -24.86 5.36 -3.74
C ILE A 186 -23.70 6.00 -4.50
N HIS A 187 -24.03 6.83 -5.45
CA HIS A 187 -23.09 7.64 -6.19
C HIS A 187 -23.70 9.01 -6.52
N ARG A 188 -22.91 10.07 -6.43
CA ARG A 188 -23.33 11.45 -6.70
C ARG A 188 -23.64 11.76 -8.17
N ARG A 189 -23.36 10.84 -9.08
CA ARG A 189 -23.64 10.93 -10.53
C ARG A 189 -24.49 9.78 -10.99
N ASP A 190 -25.16 9.96 -12.11
CA ASP A 190 -26.00 8.92 -12.70
C ASP A 190 -25.19 7.74 -13.27
N LYS A 191 -23.93 7.99 -13.68
CA LYS A 191 -23.06 6.99 -14.30
C LYS A 191 -21.88 6.65 -13.40
N PHE A 192 -21.63 5.34 -13.23
CA PHE A 192 -20.45 4.81 -12.60
C PHE A 192 -19.20 4.99 -13.49
N ARG A 193 -18.05 5.20 -12.87
CA ARG A 193 -16.72 5.26 -13.51
C ARG A 193 -15.96 3.97 -13.23
N ALA A 194 -16.59 2.85 -13.49
CA ALA A 194 -16.02 1.53 -13.30
C ALA A 194 -16.00 0.79 -14.65
N HIS A 195 -15.28 -0.34 -14.66
CA HIS A 195 -15.20 -1.18 -15.84
C HIS A 195 -16.60 -1.62 -16.30
N GLU A 196 -16.87 -1.56 -17.59
CA GLU A 196 -18.21 -1.78 -18.17
C GLU A 196 -18.83 -3.12 -17.75
N HIS A 197 -18.04 -4.19 -17.76
CA HIS A 197 -18.50 -5.51 -17.32
C HIS A 197 -18.89 -5.55 -15.83
N SER A 198 -18.12 -4.87 -14.97
CA SER A 198 -18.46 -4.77 -13.54
C SER A 198 -19.76 -3.98 -13.32
N VAL A 199 -19.97 -2.92 -14.09
CA VAL A 199 -21.22 -2.14 -14.04
C VAL A 199 -22.40 -2.98 -14.53
N GLU A 200 -22.24 -3.78 -15.60
CA GLU A 200 -23.27 -4.70 -16.08
C GLU A 200 -23.65 -5.73 -15.00
N ASN A 201 -22.66 -6.34 -14.36
CA ASN A 201 -22.88 -7.26 -13.24
C ASN A 201 -23.61 -6.58 -12.08
N LEU A 202 -23.24 -5.35 -11.75
CA LEU A 202 -23.89 -4.56 -10.72
C LEU A 202 -25.37 -4.32 -11.04
N MET A 203 -25.70 -3.96 -12.27
CA MET A 203 -27.09 -3.72 -12.70
C MET A 203 -27.95 -5.00 -12.66
N ASN A 204 -27.34 -6.16 -12.80
CA ASN A 204 -27.99 -7.47 -12.72
C ASN A 204 -27.96 -8.09 -11.31
N SER A 205 -27.37 -7.39 -10.33
CA SER A 205 -27.24 -7.85 -8.95
C SER A 205 -28.46 -7.48 -8.09
N LYS A 206 -28.44 -7.91 -6.83
CA LYS A 206 -29.44 -7.52 -5.81
C LYS A 206 -29.05 -6.25 -5.06
N VAL A 207 -27.93 -5.62 -5.41
CA VAL A 207 -27.47 -4.37 -4.80
C VAL A 207 -28.52 -3.28 -5.04
N ASN A 208 -28.92 -2.60 -3.98
CA ASN A 208 -29.81 -1.44 -4.08
C ASN A 208 -28.99 -0.23 -4.55
N ILE A 209 -29.23 0.22 -5.78
CA ILE A 209 -28.49 1.33 -6.40
C ILE A 209 -29.34 2.60 -6.29
N VAL A 210 -28.76 3.64 -5.66
CA VAL A 210 -29.43 4.93 -5.47
C VAL A 210 -28.55 6.05 -6.01
N THR A 211 -28.87 6.55 -7.18
CA THR A 211 -28.14 7.61 -7.89
C THR A 211 -29.09 8.64 -8.49
N PRO A 212 -28.72 9.90 -8.65
CA PRO A 212 -27.53 10.57 -8.12
C PRO A 212 -27.74 11.04 -6.67
N THR A 213 -27.02 10.47 -5.72
CA THR A 213 -27.26 10.65 -4.29
C THR A 213 -25.95 10.74 -3.51
N GLU A 214 -25.96 11.53 -2.45
CA GLU A 214 -24.82 11.73 -1.55
C GLU A 214 -25.25 11.62 -0.08
N ILE A 215 -24.31 11.31 0.82
CA ILE A 215 -24.51 11.34 2.26
C ILE A 215 -24.48 12.80 2.71
N THR A 216 -25.48 13.23 3.48
CA THR A 216 -25.52 14.57 4.06
C THR A 216 -25.41 14.59 5.58
N GLU A 217 -25.83 13.52 6.27
CA GLU A 217 -25.73 13.40 7.73
C GLU A 217 -25.50 11.95 8.14
N LEU A 218 -24.72 11.79 9.22
CA LEU A 218 -24.50 10.52 9.90
C LEU A 218 -25.15 10.59 11.29
N HIS A 219 -25.93 9.60 11.67
CA HIS A 219 -26.64 9.56 12.95
C HIS A 219 -26.19 8.37 13.79
N GLY A 220 -25.92 8.63 15.07
CA GLY A 220 -25.49 7.65 16.05
C GLY A 220 -24.62 8.28 17.15
N GLU A 221 -24.41 7.54 18.22
CA GLU A 221 -23.53 7.96 19.32
C GLU A 221 -22.08 7.49 19.07
N ASP A 222 -21.80 6.24 19.33
CA ASP A 222 -20.48 5.64 19.11
C ASP A 222 -20.34 5.03 17.72
N SER A 223 -21.44 4.55 17.16
CA SER A 223 -21.53 3.96 15.84
C SER A 223 -22.67 4.56 15.03
N ILE A 224 -22.53 4.59 13.72
CA ILE A 224 -23.59 5.02 12.81
C ILE A 224 -24.70 3.98 12.85
N THR A 225 -25.94 4.43 13.08
CA THR A 225 -27.13 3.59 13.05
C THR A 225 -28.06 3.95 11.89
N LYS A 226 -27.95 5.18 11.41
CA LYS A 226 -28.78 5.72 10.34
C LYS A 226 -28.01 6.79 9.57
N VAL A 227 -28.32 6.94 8.29
CA VAL A 227 -27.70 7.91 7.39
C VAL A 227 -28.80 8.70 6.68
N THR A 228 -28.63 10.02 6.58
CA THR A 228 -29.43 10.86 5.72
C THR A 228 -28.76 10.98 4.36
N LEU A 229 -29.51 10.61 3.32
CA LEU A 229 -29.11 10.71 1.93
C LEU A 229 -29.88 11.86 1.27
N ALA A 230 -29.23 12.60 0.38
CA ALA A 230 -29.89 13.64 -0.43
C ALA A 230 -29.66 13.41 -1.91
N HIS A 231 -30.72 13.51 -2.69
CA HIS A 231 -30.64 13.54 -4.14
C HIS A 231 -29.92 14.81 -4.59
N VAL A 232 -28.85 14.67 -5.38
CA VAL A 232 -27.93 15.77 -5.71
C VAL A 232 -28.64 16.95 -6.40
N LYS A 233 -29.61 16.67 -7.28
CA LYS A 233 -30.33 17.68 -8.08
C LYS A 233 -31.56 18.24 -7.37
N THR A 234 -32.44 17.37 -6.85
CA THR A 234 -33.75 17.78 -6.27
C THR A 234 -33.60 18.19 -4.80
N LYS A 235 -32.54 17.79 -4.12
CA LYS A 235 -32.34 17.99 -2.69
C LYS A 235 -33.36 17.25 -1.80
N GLU A 236 -34.15 16.37 -2.36
CA GLU A 236 -35.00 15.48 -1.60
C GLU A 236 -34.16 14.57 -0.73
N THR A 237 -34.55 14.41 0.53
CA THR A 237 -33.79 13.63 1.51
C THR A 237 -34.54 12.34 1.86
N GLN A 238 -33.80 11.30 2.17
CA GLN A 238 -34.29 10.07 2.77
C GLN A 238 -33.36 9.58 3.85
N GLU A 239 -33.90 8.91 4.83
CA GLU A 239 -33.13 8.26 5.88
C GLU A 239 -33.11 6.75 5.67
N ILE A 240 -31.96 6.13 5.82
CA ILE A 240 -31.81 4.67 5.81
C ILE A 240 -31.08 4.19 7.04
N GLU A 241 -31.50 3.04 7.58
CA GLU A 241 -30.80 2.34 8.64
C GLU A 241 -29.61 1.60 8.07
N VAL A 242 -28.48 1.65 8.75
CA VAL A 242 -27.25 0.98 8.36
C VAL A 242 -26.52 0.41 9.58
N ASP A 243 -25.78 -0.67 9.38
CA ASP A 243 -24.86 -1.24 10.36
C ASP A 243 -23.42 -0.78 10.10
N ASP A 244 -23.06 -0.63 8.84
CA ASP A 244 -21.74 -0.17 8.39
C ASP A 244 -21.83 0.76 7.20
N VAL A 245 -20.92 1.71 7.12
CA VAL A 245 -20.75 2.64 5.99
C VAL A 245 -19.35 2.51 5.43
N ILE A 246 -19.25 2.31 4.13
CA ILE A 246 -17.98 2.23 3.40
C ILE A 246 -17.89 3.40 2.42
N VAL A 247 -16.81 4.17 2.49
CA VAL A 247 -16.58 5.34 1.64
C VAL A 247 -15.43 5.06 0.68
N ASN A 248 -15.72 5.04 -0.61
CA ASN A 248 -14.77 4.79 -1.68
C ASN A 248 -14.69 5.98 -2.64
N PHE A 249 -14.12 7.10 -2.18
CA PHE A 249 -13.92 8.32 -2.98
C PHE A 249 -12.57 8.37 -3.69
N GLY A 250 -11.82 7.26 -3.63
CA GLY A 250 -10.44 7.16 -4.10
C GLY A 250 -9.45 7.62 -3.05
N PHE A 251 -8.19 7.69 -3.48
CA PHE A 251 -7.07 8.01 -2.61
C PHE A 251 -6.34 9.25 -3.11
N VAL A 252 -5.67 9.92 -2.19
CA VAL A 252 -4.66 10.92 -2.49
C VAL A 252 -3.32 10.26 -2.23
N SER A 253 -2.47 10.20 -3.24
CA SER A 253 -1.08 9.77 -3.10
C SER A 253 -0.18 11.00 -3.03
N SER A 254 0.77 10.98 -2.12
CA SER A 254 1.83 11.99 -2.05
C SER A 254 3.13 11.33 -1.65
N LEU A 255 4.25 11.87 -2.13
CA LEU A 255 5.56 11.43 -1.68
C LEU A 255 5.82 11.74 -0.20
N GLY A 256 5.05 12.68 0.36
CA GLY A 256 5.25 13.11 1.75
C GLY A 256 6.69 13.54 2.01
N PRO A 257 7.31 13.04 3.10
CA PRO A 257 8.69 13.40 3.44
C PRO A 257 9.74 13.07 2.37
N ILE A 258 9.47 12.07 1.51
CA ILE A 258 10.41 11.65 0.44
C ILE A 258 10.77 12.83 -0.48
N ALA A 259 9.83 13.73 -0.72
CA ALA A 259 10.04 14.92 -1.54
C ALA A 259 11.14 15.86 -1.00
N GLU A 260 11.45 15.76 0.29
CA GLU A 260 12.41 16.63 0.99
C GLU A 260 13.77 15.97 1.23
N TRP A 261 13.96 14.70 0.82
CA TRP A 261 15.23 13.98 1.06
C TRP A 261 16.36 14.33 0.07
N GLY A 262 16.12 15.29 -0.85
CA GLY A 262 17.12 15.74 -1.81
C GLY A 262 17.29 14.81 -3.01
N ILE A 263 16.44 13.82 -3.18
CA ILE A 263 16.42 12.89 -4.30
C ILE A 263 15.74 13.54 -5.49
N GLU A 264 16.23 13.29 -6.71
CA GLU A 264 15.59 13.77 -7.93
C GLU A 264 14.21 13.09 -8.12
N ILE A 265 13.20 13.93 -8.31
CA ILE A 265 11.79 13.55 -8.44
C ILE A 265 11.23 14.11 -9.72
N ASP A 266 10.51 13.28 -10.46
CA ASP A 266 9.68 13.67 -11.60
C ASP A 266 8.27 13.10 -11.44
N SER A 267 7.27 13.97 -11.58
CA SER A 267 5.85 13.58 -11.58
C SER A 267 5.44 12.69 -10.40
N ASN A 268 5.84 13.05 -9.19
CA ASN A 268 5.62 12.27 -7.95
C ASN A 268 6.27 10.88 -7.95
N SER A 269 7.35 10.70 -8.70
CA SER A 269 8.11 9.44 -8.73
C SER A 269 9.60 9.71 -8.60
N ILE A 270 10.33 8.77 -8.03
CA ILE A 270 11.78 8.86 -7.85
C ILE A 270 12.46 8.49 -9.17
N VAL A 271 13.29 9.40 -9.68
CA VAL A 271 14.10 9.15 -10.87
C VAL A 271 15.22 8.18 -10.52
N VAL A 272 15.33 7.08 -11.27
CA VAL A 272 16.39 6.08 -11.12
C VAL A 272 17.06 5.78 -12.45
N ASP A 273 18.30 5.31 -12.39
CA ASP A 273 19.05 4.80 -13.54
C ASP A 273 18.80 3.30 -13.77
N SER A 274 19.54 2.69 -14.67
CA SER A 274 19.41 1.24 -14.98
C SER A 274 19.86 0.32 -13.83
N ARG A 275 20.53 0.87 -12.82
CA ARG A 275 20.92 0.16 -11.59
C ARG A 275 19.90 0.33 -10.48
N MET A 276 18.77 1.00 -10.76
CA MET A 276 17.81 1.43 -9.76
C MET A 276 18.39 2.40 -8.71
N GLU A 277 19.50 3.05 -9.01
CA GLU A 277 20.12 4.05 -8.16
C GLU A 277 19.46 5.41 -8.39
N THR A 278 19.19 6.11 -7.29
CA THR A 278 18.66 7.48 -7.30
C THR A 278 19.77 8.50 -7.57
N SER A 279 19.45 9.80 -7.53
CA SER A 279 20.45 10.87 -7.64
C SER A 279 21.46 10.92 -6.46
N ILE A 280 21.14 10.23 -5.35
CA ILE A 280 22.06 10.13 -4.19
C ILE A 280 22.72 8.75 -4.20
N PRO A 281 24.06 8.66 -4.36
CA PRO A 281 24.76 7.38 -4.34
C PRO A 281 24.53 6.63 -3.04
N GLY A 282 24.15 5.34 -3.16
CA GLY A 282 23.81 4.46 -2.05
C GLY A 282 22.34 4.45 -1.66
N ILE A 283 21.51 5.31 -2.27
CA ILE A 283 20.06 5.25 -2.17
C ILE A 283 19.48 4.75 -3.50
N TYR A 284 18.75 3.65 -3.41
CA TYR A 284 18.09 2.96 -4.53
C TYR A 284 16.58 3.05 -4.37
N ALA A 285 15.86 2.79 -5.43
CA ALA A 285 14.41 2.65 -5.37
C ALA A 285 13.92 1.59 -6.35
N ALA A 286 12.80 0.95 -6.04
CA ALA A 286 12.19 -0.07 -6.89
C ALA A 286 10.66 -0.07 -6.72
N GLY A 287 9.95 -0.60 -7.71
CA GLY A 287 8.50 -0.66 -7.73
C GLY A 287 7.86 0.63 -8.24
N ASP A 288 6.59 0.81 -7.93
CA ASP A 288 5.76 1.89 -8.50
C ASP A 288 6.22 3.30 -8.12
N ILE A 289 7.05 3.43 -7.08
CA ILE A 289 7.63 4.71 -6.67
C ILE A 289 8.63 5.27 -7.68
N THR A 290 9.19 4.44 -8.55
CA THR A 290 10.25 4.81 -9.49
C THR A 290 9.71 5.32 -10.83
N THR A 291 10.54 6.13 -11.50
CA THR A 291 10.35 6.50 -12.89
C THR A 291 11.67 6.47 -13.66
N TYR A 292 11.59 6.05 -14.90
CA TYR A 292 12.63 6.06 -15.92
C TYR A 292 11.98 5.91 -17.30
N PRO A 293 12.66 6.22 -18.42
CA PRO A 293 12.08 6.05 -19.75
C PRO A 293 11.56 4.62 -19.97
N GLY A 294 10.28 4.48 -20.33
CA GLY A 294 9.63 3.19 -20.54
C GLY A 294 9.13 2.47 -19.28
N LYS A 295 9.10 3.15 -18.11
CA LYS A 295 8.58 2.60 -16.86
C LYS A 295 7.11 2.17 -16.99
N LEU A 296 6.81 0.95 -16.54
CA LEU A 296 5.47 0.44 -16.31
C LEU A 296 5.25 0.20 -14.81
N LYS A 297 4.11 0.66 -14.29
CA LYS A 297 3.72 0.44 -12.88
C LYS A 297 2.97 -0.88 -12.75
N LEU A 298 3.71 -1.98 -12.78
CA LEU A 298 3.24 -3.35 -12.63
C LEU A 298 4.02 -4.06 -11.53
N ILE A 299 3.36 -4.93 -10.79
CA ILE A 299 4.00 -5.77 -9.76
C ILE A 299 5.15 -6.58 -10.38
N ALA A 300 4.91 -7.16 -11.56
CA ALA A 300 5.91 -7.96 -12.28
C ALA A 300 7.17 -7.16 -12.63
N VAL A 301 7.03 -5.88 -12.98
CA VAL A 301 8.17 -4.97 -13.23
C VAL A 301 8.92 -4.70 -11.94
N GLY A 302 8.21 -4.44 -10.85
CA GLY A 302 8.82 -4.25 -9.53
C GLY A 302 9.64 -5.47 -9.06
N PHE A 303 9.21 -6.68 -9.41
CA PHE A 303 9.95 -7.90 -9.10
C PHE A 303 11.27 -8.03 -9.90
N GLY A 304 11.39 -7.38 -11.04
CA GLY A 304 12.68 -7.27 -11.75
C GLY A 304 13.56 -6.14 -11.19
N GLU A 305 12.94 -5.05 -10.76
CA GLU A 305 13.64 -3.88 -10.21
C GLU A 305 14.23 -4.14 -8.83
N ALA A 306 13.51 -4.84 -7.96
CA ALA A 306 13.96 -5.13 -6.60
C ALA A 306 15.29 -5.90 -6.56
N PRO A 307 15.49 -7.02 -7.28
CA PRO A 307 16.79 -7.68 -7.37
C PRO A 307 17.89 -6.79 -7.95
N THR A 308 17.56 -5.98 -8.95
CA THR A 308 18.51 -5.05 -9.58
C THR A 308 19.00 -4.03 -8.54
N ALA A 309 18.10 -3.43 -7.78
CA ALA A 309 18.46 -2.50 -6.69
C ALA A 309 19.35 -3.17 -5.64
N VAL A 310 18.92 -4.34 -5.14
CA VAL A 310 19.67 -5.08 -4.09
C VAL A 310 21.08 -5.46 -4.54
N ASN A 311 21.23 -5.98 -5.75
CA ASN A 311 22.55 -6.42 -6.23
C ASN A 311 23.49 -5.23 -6.46
N ASN A 312 22.99 -4.11 -6.96
CA ASN A 312 23.77 -2.88 -7.09
C ASN A 312 24.09 -2.25 -5.71
N ALA A 313 23.15 -2.26 -4.76
CA ALA A 313 23.41 -1.85 -3.40
C ALA A 313 24.48 -2.73 -2.73
N LYS A 314 24.45 -4.05 -2.97
CA LYS A 314 25.49 -4.97 -2.45
C LYS A 314 26.88 -4.56 -2.90
N VAL A 315 27.07 -4.27 -4.17
CA VAL A 315 28.38 -3.82 -4.70
C VAL A 315 28.75 -2.43 -4.15
N TYR A 316 27.78 -1.56 -3.90
CA TYR A 316 28.03 -0.26 -3.30
C TYR A 316 28.58 -0.37 -1.88
N PHE A 317 27.99 -1.17 -1.00
CA PHE A 317 28.45 -1.28 0.38
C PHE A 317 29.54 -2.34 0.60
N ASP A 318 29.72 -3.25 -0.35
CA ASP A 318 30.75 -4.30 -0.38
C ASP A 318 31.38 -4.36 -1.77
N PRO A 319 32.40 -3.50 -2.05
CA PRO A 319 32.99 -3.39 -3.39
C PRO A 319 33.68 -4.66 -3.91
N ASP A 320 34.04 -5.57 -3.03
CA ASP A 320 34.62 -6.86 -3.41
C ASP A 320 33.57 -7.90 -3.84
N ALA A 321 32.28 -7.60 -3.61
CA ALA A 321 31.20 -8.47 -4.01
C ALA A 321 31.00 -8.45 -5.53
N LYS A 322 30.63 -9.62 -6.08
CA LYS A 322 30.22 -9.71 -7.49
C LYS A 322 28.82 -9.12 -7.65
N LEU A 323 28.58 -8.42 -8.75
CA LEU A 323 27.25 -7.91 -9.09
C LEU A 323 26.22 -9.05 -9.29
N SER A 324 26.59 -10.08 -10.04
CA SER A 324 25.71 -11.22 -10.26
C SER A 324 25.59 -12.10 -9.01
N PRO A 325 24.36 -12.42 -8.57
CA PRO A 325 24.13 -13.20 -7.36
C PRO A 325 24.43 -14.71 -7.52
N GLY A 326 24.62 -15.19 -8.74
CA GLY A 326 24.59 -16.62 -9.06
C GLY A 326 23.14 -17.16 -9.11
N HIS A 327 23.01 -18.48 -9.06
CA HIS A 327 21.69 -19.14 -9.16
C HIS A 327 21.15 -19.51 -7.78
N SER A 328 19.87 -19.23 -7.54
CA SER A 328 19.18 -19.56 -6.27
C SER A 328 19.12 -21.08 -6.02
N SER A 329 19.20 -21.90 -7.07
CA SER A 329 19.28 -23.35 -6.95
C SER A 329 20.52 -23.86 -6.22
N ASN A 330 21.53 -23.00 -6.05
CA ASN A 330 22.75 -23.32 -5.30
C ASN A 330 22.66 -22.96 -3.81
N MET A 331 21.53 -22.44 -3.35
CA MET A 331 21.30 -22.20 -1.92
C MET A 331 21.35 -23.51 -1.17
N LYS A 332 22.19 -23.60 -0.15
CA LYS A 332 22.13 -24.71 0.82
C LYS A 332 20.90 -24.49 1.69
N ARG A 333 20.04 -25.50 1.77
CA ARG A 333 18.89 -25.55 2.68
C ARG A 333 19.34 -25.62 4.13
#